data_4508af4195020010f575b04f11820318
#
_entry.id   4508af4195020010f575b04f11820318
#
_cell.length_a   1.000
_cell.length_b   1.000
_cell.length_c   1.000
_cell.angle_alpha   90.00
_cell.angle_beta   90.00
_cell.angle_gamma   90.00
#
_symmetry.space_group_name_H-M   'P 1'
#
loop_
_entity.id
_entity.type
_entity.pdbx_description
1 polymer ?
#
loop_
_entity_poly.entity_id
_entity_poly.type
_entity_poly.pdbx_seq_one_letter_code
_entity_poly.pdbx_strand_id
1 'polypeptide(L)'
;MPTIQQLVRFRRRNIKKKTKSPALVNCPQRRGVCTRVYTTTPKKPNSAIRKVARVRLTSGFEVTAYIPGIGHNLQEHSVVLIRGGRVKDLPGVRYHIVRGALDTGGVKNRTQGRSKYGVKKPKA
;
A
#
# COMPACT_ATOMS: atom_id res chain seq x y z
N MET A 1 31.25 8.84 -20.69
CA MET A 1 31.09 7.96 -21.86
C MET A 1 32.20 6.93 -21.88
N PRO A 2 31.90 5.61 -21.90
CA PRO A 2 32.96 4.58 -21.87
C PRO A 2 33.71 4.54 -23.20
N THR A 3 34.99 4.24 -23.11
CA THR A 3 35.87 4.04 -24.28
C THR A 3 35.66 2.65 -24.87
N ILE A 4 36.10 2.45 -26.11
CA ILE A 4 36.02 1.15 -26.77
C ILE A 4 36.79 0.10 -25.97
N GLN A 5 37.95 0.44 -25.41
CA GLN A 5 38.73 -0.48 -24.57
C GLN A 5 37.98 -0.92 -23.33
N GLN A 6 37.26 0.01 -22.70
CA GLN A 6 36.43 -0.31 -21.52
C GLN A 6 35.30 -1.27 -21.87
N LEU A 7 34.65 -1.10 -23.03
CA LEU A 7 33.59 -1.99 -23.48
C LEU A 7 34.10 -3.39 -23.82
N VAL A 8 35.35 -3.49 -24.30
CA VAL A 8 35.99 -4.79 -24.57
C VAL A 8 36.34 -5.53 -23.27
N ARG A 9 36.84 -4.79 -22.27
CA ARG A 9 37.21 -5.36 -20.96
C ARG A 9 36.00 -5.68 -20.10
N PHE A 10 34.99 -4.82 -20.10
CA PHE A 10 33.84 -4.93 -19.20
C PHE A 10 32.57 -5.10 -20.01
N ARG A 11 31.79 -6.13 -19.65
CA ARG A 11 30.50 -6.34 -20.27
C ARG A 11 29.53 -5.22 -19.85
N ARG A 12 28.65 -4.86 -20.77
CA ARG A 12 27.52 -3.99 -20.42
C ARG A 12 26.59 -4.75 -19.50
N ARG A 13 26.17 -4.10 -18.44
CA ARG A 13 25.19 -4.66 -17.51
C ARG A 13 23.88 -3.93 -17.68
N ASN A 14 22.82 -4.70 -17.83
CA ASN A 14 21.50 -4.11 -17.86
C ASN A 14 21.14 -3.58 -16.48
N ILE A 15 20.53 -2.40 -16.45
CA ILE A 15 20.05 -1.81 -15.21
C ILE A 15 18.82 -2.58 -14.79
N LYS A 16 18.85 -3.17 -13.60
CA LYS A 16 17.68 -3.83 -13.04
C LYS A 16 16.71 -2.78 -12.55
N LYS A 17 15.47 -2.85 -13.03
CA LYS A 17 14.42 -1.98 -12.53
C LYS A 17 14.07 -2.38 -11.11
N LYS A 18 14.13 -1.42 -10.20
CA LYS A 18 13.62 -1.64 -8.84
C LYS A 18 12.11 -1.58 -8.87
N THR A 19 11.50 -2.56 -8.25
CA THR A 19 10.05 -2.52 -8.08
C THR A 19 9.66 -1.39 -7.13
N LYS A 20 8.51 -0.79 -7.36
CA LYS A 20 7.94 0.22 -6.47
C LYS A 20 7.29 -0.41 -5.24
N SER A 21 7.13 -1.74 -5.23
CA SER A 21 6.47 -2.48 -4.14
C SER A 21 7.36 -3.63 -3.68
N PRO A 22 8.52 -3.35 -3.04
CA PRO A 22 9.47 -4.40 -2.69
C PRO A 22 8.93 -5.42 -1.67
N ALA A 23 7.92 -5.05 -0.91
CA ALA A 23 7.32 -5.97 0.06
C ALA A 23 6.37 -6.99 -0.58
N LEU A 24 5.97 -6.78 -1.84
CA LEU A 24 5.08 -7.69 -2.58
C LEU A 24 5.89 -8.44 -3.64
N VAL A 25 6.62 -9.46 -3.20
CA VAL A 25 7.46 -10.26 -4.08
C VAL A 25 6.61 -11.38 -4.69
N ASN A 26 6.42 -11.33 -6.02
CA ASN A 26 5.63 -12.32 -6.77
C ASN A 26 4.21 -12.52 -6.24
N CYS A 27 3.64 -11.49 -5.64
CA CYS A 27 2.29 -11.54 -5.07
C CYS A 27 1.54 -10.24 -5.40
N PRO A 28 0.26 -10.31 -5.83
CA PRO A 28 -0.53 -9.09 -5.99
C PRO A 28 -0.93 -8.48 -4.65
N GLN A 29 -1.13 -9.32 -3.62
CA GLN A 29 -1.45 -8.88 -2.25
C GLN A 29 -0.68 -9.72 -1.24
N ARG A 30 -0.61 -9.23 -0.01
CA ARG A 30 -0.02 -9.97 1.09
C ARG A 30 -0.71 -9.62 2.39
N ARG A 31 -0.86 -10.63 3.24
CA ARG A 31 -1.46 -10.48 4.56
C ARG A 31 -0.45 -9.90 5.55
N GLY A 32 -0.95 -9.10 6.48
CA GLY A 32 -0.13 -8.58 7.56
C GLY A 32 -0.95 -8.26 8.79
N VAL A 33 -0.26 -7.86 9.84
CA VAL A 33 -0.86 -7.48 11.13
C VAL A 33 -0.52 -6.01 11.39
N CYS A 34 -1.54 -5.22 11.75
CA CYS A 34 -1.34 -3.82 12.10
C CYS A 34 -0.55 -3.70 13.39
N THR A 35 0.59 -3.02 13.35
CA THR A 35 1.37 -2.72 14.55
C THR A 35 1.00 -1.38 15.14
N ARG A 36 0.51 -0.46 14.29
CA ARG A 36 0.09 0.86 14.72
C ARG A 36 -0.88 1.43 13.68
N VAL A 37 -1.94 2.07 14.15
CA VAL A 37 -2.89 2.78 13.29
C VAL A 37 -2.88 4.26 13.73
N TYR A 38 -2.65 5.15 12.77
CA TYR A 38 -2.51 6.56 13.08
C TYR A 38 -2.93 7.41 11.88
N THR A 39 -2.90 8.71 12.07
CA THR A 39 -3.19 9.67 11.00
C THR A 39 -1.93 10.43 10.63
N THR A 40 -1.86 10.90 9.39
CA THR A 40 -0.75 11.71 8.93
C THR A 40 -1.25 12.79 7.98
N THR A 41 -0.49 13.87 7.89
CA THR A 41 -0.80 14.95 6.95
C THR A 41 -0.08 14.71 5.64
N PRO A 42 -0.68 15.08 4.49
CA PRO A 42 0.01 14.98 3.21
C PRO A 42 1.08 16.06 3.08
N LYS A 43 1.94 15.89 2.10
CA LYS A 43 2.95 16.91 1.78
C LYS A 43 2.31 18.13 1.14
N LYS A 44 2.97 19.28 1.23
CA LYS A 44 2.51 20.52 0.58
C LYS A 44 2.34 20.31 -0.93
N PRO A 45 1.36 20.96 -1.58
CA PRO A 45 0.45 21.99 -1.06
C PRO A 45 -0.84 21.44 -0.44
N ASN A 46 -0.98 20.13 -0.30
CA ASN A 46 -2.21 19.53 0.21
C ASN A 46 -2.26 19.58 1.74
N SER A 47 -3.48 19.65 2.26
CA SER A 47 -3.73 19.64 3.68
C SER A 47 -4.95 18.79 3.97
N ALA A 48 -4.79 17.81 4.85
CA ALA A 48 -5.87 16.89 5.24
C ALA A 48 -5.38 16.02 6.39
N ILE A 49 -6.27 15.18 6.92
CA ILE A 49 -5.91 14.12 7.84
C ILE A 49 -6.08 12.80 7.11
N ARG A 50 -4.97 12.15 6.78
CA ARG A 50 -4.97 10.86 6.08
C ARG A 50 -4.76 9.73 7.08
N LYS A 51 -5.58 8.69 6.97
CA LYS A 51 -5.49 7.54 7.86
C LYS A 51 -4.58 6.49 7.27
N VAL A 52 -3.60 6.06 8.05
CA VAL A 52 -2.60 5.07 7.64
C VAL A 52 -2.39 4.07 8.76
N ALA A 53 -1.81 2.93 8.41
CA ALA A 53 -1.47 1.89 9.36
C ALA A 53 -0.07 1.38 9.08
N ARG A 54 0.67 1.16 10.15
CA ARG A 54 1.94 0.45 10.07
C ARG A 54 1.65 -1.04 10.17
N VAL A 55 2.04 -1.80 9.15
CA VAL A 55 1.66 -3.21 9.01
C VAL A 55 2.91 -4.07 8.90
N ARG A 56 2.98 -5.12 9.70
CA ARG A 56 4.01 -6.14 9.59
C ARG A 56 3.49 -7.26 8.71
N LEU A 57 4.11 -7.45 7.56
CA LEU A 57 3.68 -8.45 6.59
C LEU A 57 4.20 -9.84 6.94
N THR A 58 3.55 -10.87 6.40
CA THR A 58 3.98 -12.26 6.57
C THR A 58 5.36 -12.52 5.96
N SER A 59 5.79 -11.68 5.02
CA SER A 59 7.14 -11.75 4.44
C SER A 59 8.23 -11.18 5.35
N GLY A 60 7.87 -10.61 6.49
CA GLY A 60 8.82 -10.02 7.45
C GLY A 60 9.05 -8.53 7.26
N PHE A 61 8.57 -7.94 6.18
CA PHE A 61 8.66 -6.49 5.96
C PHE A 61 7.62 -5.75 6.80
N GLU A 62 8.00 -4.59 7.29
CA GLU A 62 7.07 -3.67 7.95
C GLU A 62 6.88 -2.46 7.05
N VAL A 63 5.63 -2.16 6.68
CA VAL A 63 5.32 -1.10 5.73
C VAL A 63 4.22 -0.20 6.26
N THR A 64 4.18 1.03 5.75
CA THR A 64 3.08 1.95 5.99
C THR A 64 2.10 1.85 4.84
N ALA A 65 0.85 1.56 5.14
CA ALA A 65 -0.20 1.39 4.14
C ALA A 65 -1.34 2.38 4.38
N TYR A 66 -1.90 2.88 3.28
CA TYR A 66 -3.03 3.80 3.34
C TYR A 66 -4.34 3.04 3.54
N ILE A 67 -5.21 3.58 4.39
CA ILE A 67 -6.54 3.04 4.63
C ILE A 67 -7.53 3.83 3.77
N PRO A 68 -8.01 3.27 2.64
CA PRO A 68 -8.90 4.01 1.74
C PRO A 68 -10.33 4.10 2.27
N GLY A 69 -11.04 5.11 1.82
CA GLY A 69 -12.44 5.32 2.13
C GLY A 69 -12.66 6.15 3.40
N ILE A 70 -13.91 6.32 3.75
CA ILE A 70 -14.31 7.11 4.91
C ILE A 70 -14.49 6.19 6.11
N GLY A 71 -13.72 6.43 7.17
CA GLY A 71 -13.80 5.66 8.40
C GLY A 71 -13.23 4.24 8.26
N HIS A 72 -12.90 3.64 9.37
CA HIS A 72 -12.41 2.26 9.42
C HIS A 72 -12.61 1.71 10.83
N ASN A 73 -12.48 0.39 10.94
CA ASN A 73 -12.57 -0.31 12.23
C ASN A 73 -11.23 -0.94 12.64
N LEU A 74 -10.14 -0.50 12.02
CA LEU A 74 -8.82 -1.07 12.30
C LEU A 74 -8.25 -0.55 13.61
N GLN A 75 -7.55 -1.44 14.28
CA GLN A 75 -6.86 -1.13 15.52
C GLN A 75 -5.58 -1.96 15.56
N GLU A 76 -4.76 -1.73 16.56
CA GLU A 76 -3.54 -2.51 16.77
C GLU A 76 -3.88 -3.99 16.82
N HIS A 77 -3.04 -4.82 16.18
CA HIS A 77 -3.18 -6.28 16.05
C HIS A 77 -4.29 -6.74 15.08
N SER A 78 -4.93 -5.83 14.33
CA SER A 78 -5.87 -6.23 13.28
C SER A 78 -5.13 -6.88 12.12
N VAL A 79 -5.70 -7.97 11.57
CA VAL A 79 -5.15 -8.66 10.41
C VAL A 79 -5.71 -7.99 9.15
N VAL A 80 -4.83 -7.61 8.23
CA VAL A 80 -5.22 -6.87 7.03
C VAL A 80 -4.56 -7.47 5.79
N LEU A 81 -5.15 -7.18 4.64
CA LEU A 81 -4.60 -7.55 3.33
C LEU A 81 -4.06 -6.29 2.67
N ILE A 82 -2.82 -6.34 2.22
CA ILE A 82 -2.11 -5.21 1.62
C ILE A 82 -1.96 -5.44 0.12
N ARG A 83 -2.22 -4.40 -0.66
CA ARG A 83 -1.95 -4.39 -2.10
C ARG A 83 -1.00 -3.25 -2.44
N GLY A 84 -0.39 -3.34 -3.63
CA GLY A 84 0.43 -2.25 -4.14
C GLY A 84 -0.41 -1.03 -4.49
N GLY A 85 0.25 0.09 -4.65
CA GLY A 85 -0.37 1.36 -4.99
C GLY A 85 0.12 2.47 -4.09
N ARG A 86 0.82 3.42 -4.67
CA ARG A 86 1.39 4.53 -3.94
C ARG A 86 0.37 5.63 -3.71
N VAL A 87 0.45 6.29 -2.56
CA VAL A 87 -0.29 7.52 -2.30
C VAL A 87 0.65 8.69 -2.57
N LYS A 88 0.37 9.46 -3.61
CA LYS A 88 1.24 10.55 -4.05
C LYS A 88 1.41 11.63 -2.98
N ASP A 89 0.36 11.90 -2.21
CA ASP A 89 0.35 12.93 -1.18
C ASP A 89 1.13 12.54 0.08
N LEU A 90 1.38 11.24 0.27
CA LEU A 90 1.98 10.74 1.50
C LEU A 90 3.35 10.15 1.19
N PRO A 91 4.44 10.78 1.68
CA PRO A 91 5.78 10.24 1.44
C PRO A 91 5.97 8.89 2.13
N GLY A 92 6.57 7.94 1.41
CA GLY A 92 6.86 6.61 1.94
C GLY A 92 5.68 5.66 1.99
N VAL A 93 4.49 6.08 1.60
CA VAL A 93 3.31 5.20 1.55
C VAL A 93 3.19 4.61 0.16
N ARG A 94 3.55 3.33 0.01
CA ARG A 94 3.59 2.62 -1.28
C ARG A 94 2.51 1.55 -1.41
N TYR A 95 1.67 1.40 -0.40
CA TYR A 95 0.73 0.30 -0.30
C TYR A 95 -0.63 0.80 0.17
N HIS A 96 -1.66 0.02 -0.14
CA HIS A 96 -3.02 0.27 0.33
C HIS A 96 -3.54 -0.96 1.07
N ILE A 97 -4.38 -0.73 2.07
CA ILE A 97 -5.13 -1.80 2.73
C ILE A 97 -6.39 -2.09 1.89
N VAL A 98 -6.65 -3.38 1.62
CA VAL A 98 -7.84 -3.79 0.89
C VAL A 98 -9.03 -3.80 1.83
N ARG A 99 -10.04 -2.96 1.52
CA ARG A 99 -11.26 -2.88 2.32
C ARG A 99 -12.15 -4.09 2.04
N GLY A 100 -12.84 -4.54 3.09
CA GLY A 100 -13.75 -5.68 2.99
C GLY A 100 -13.07 -7.04 3.03
N ALA A 101 -11.80 -7.10 3.37
CA ALA A 101 -11.03 -8.34 3.48
C ALA A 101 -10.46 -8.50 4.89
N LEU A 102 -10.42 -9.72 5.38
CA LEU A 102 -9.90 -10.06 6.71
C LEU A 102 -10.58 -9.22 7.81
N ASP A 103 -9.81 -8.54 8.66
CA ASP A 103 -10.38 -7.73 9.75
C ASP A 103 -10.82 -6.33 9.32
N THR A 104 -10.58 -5.97 8.07
CA THR A 104 -10.97 -4.66 7.55
C THR A 104 -12.39 -4.70 7.02
N GLY A 105 -13.30 -3.97 7.64
CA GLY A 105 -14.67 -3.83 7.13
C GLY A 105 -14.73 -2.93 5.90
N GLY A 106 -15.80 -3.08 5.10
CA GLY A 106 -16.05 -2.19 3.98
C GLY A 106 -16.50 -0.80 4.45
N VAL A 107 -16.55 0.14 3.52
CA VAL A 107 -17.02 1.51 3.82
C VAL A 107 -18.52 1.49 3.97
N LYS A 108 -19.02 2.01 5.08
CA LYS A 108 -20.46 2.05 5.38
C LYS A 108 -21.17 3.08 4.49
N ASN A 109 -22.40 2.74 4.11
CA ASN A 109 -23.30 3.65 3.37
C ASN A 109 -22.78 4.09 2.00
N ARG A 110 -21.87 3.33 1.42
CA ARG A 110 -21.35 3.63 0.10
C ARG A 110 -22.18 2.92 -0.96
N THR A 111 -22.65 3.64 -1.97
CA THR A 111 -23.50 3.10 -3.03
C THR A 111 -22.83 3.07 -4.39
N GLN A 112 -21.77 3.84 -4.59
CA GLN A 112 -21.02 3.89 -5.86
C GLN A 112 -19.58 3.44 -5.66
N GLY A 113 -19.00 2.75 -6.66
CA GLY A 113 -17.65 2.25 -6.59
C GLY A 113 -17.42 1.27 -5.45
N ARG A 114 -18.40 0.44 -5.17
CA ARG A 114 -18.41 -0.43 -3.99
C ARG A 114 -17.28 -1.45 -3.97
N SER A 115 -16.91 -1.97 -5.12
CA SER A 115 -15.87 -2.99 -5.22
C SER A 115 -14.50 -2.47 -4.75
N LYS A 116 -14.24 -1.18 -4.93
CA LYS A 116 -12.99 -0.57 -4.50
C LYS A 116 -12.88 -0.44 -2.98
N TYR A 117 -14.02 -0.45 -2.29
CA TYR A 117 -14.07 -0.19 -0.84
C TYR A 117 -14.73 -1.33 -0.07
N GLY A 118 -14.88 -2.49 -0.70
CA GLY A 118 -15.34 -3.69 -0.03
C GLY A 118 -16.80 -3.65 0.44
N VAL A 119 -17.66 -2.94 -0.28
CA VAL A 119 -19.07 -2.78 0.08
C VAL A 119 -19.93 -3.75 -0.70
N LYS A 120 -20.81 -4.46 -0.01
CA LYS A 120 -21.76 -5.37 -0.62
C LYS A 120 -22.88 -4.59 -1.31
N LYS A 121 -23.52 -5.22 -2.31
CA LYS A 121 -24.66 -4.64 -3.00
C LYS A 121 -25.78 -4.37 -1.99
N PRO A 122 -26.33 -3.13 -1.94
CA PRO A 122 -27.44 -2.86 -1.04
C PRO A 122 -28.66 -3.67 -1.44
N LYS A 123 -29.33 -4.20 -0.45
CA LYS A 123 -30.63 -4.85 -0.68
C LYS A 123 -31.68 -3.79 -0.99
N ALA A 124 -32.37 -3.98 -2.09
CA ALA A 124 -33.46 -3.08 -2.49
C ALA A 124 -34.64 -3.17 -1.54
#